data_156a47a1e0a0cab6028f298920037f09
#
_entry.id   156a47a1e0a0cab6028f298920037f09
#
_cell.length_a   1.000
_cell.length_b   1.000
_cell.length_c   1.000
_cell.angle_alpha   90.00
_cell.angle_beta   90.00
_cell.angle_gamma   90.00
#
_symmetry.space_group_name_H-M   'P 1'
#
loop_
_entity.id
_entity.type
_entity.pdbx_description
1 polymer ?
#
loop_
_entity_poly.entity_id
_entity_poly.type
_entity_poly.pdbx_seq_one_letter_code
_entity_poly.pdbx_strand_id
1 'polypeptide(L)'
;MVMRLGNTFEKIYDVVREIPVGRVATYGQVALLAGNPRWARVVGYALHVNPDPDGIPCYRVVNRSGRVSPAFAFGGENRQIALLEAEGVRVTDAYVDLKKYQWQPDLR
;
A
#
# COMPACT_ATOMS: atom_id res chain seq x y z
N MET A 1 27.90 3.03 -11.85
CA MET A 1 27.12 2.03 -11.12
C MET A 1 25.64 2.29 -11.28
N VAL A 2 24.94 1.36 -11.80
CA VAL A 2 23.51 1.54 -12.01
C VAL A 2 22.77 1.43 -10.68
N MET A 3 21.87 2.34 -10.46
CA MET A 3 21.04 2.31 -9.28
C MET A 3 20.03 1.20 -9.37
N ARG A 4 19.95 0.42 -8.33
CA ARG A 4 18.96 -0.65 -8.23
C ARG A 4 17.63 -0.18 -7.67
N LEU A 5 17.62 0.97 -7.01
CA LEU A 5 16.41 1.50 -6.41
C LEU A 5 15.32 1.75 -7.44
N GLY A 6 15.69 2.17 -8.67
CA GLY A 6 14.70 2.38 -9.72
C GLY A 6 13.93 1.12 -10.02
N ASN A 7 14.62 -0.01 -10.20
CA ASN A 7 13.95 -1.28 -10.44
C ASN A 7 13.17 -1.76 -9.22
N THR A 8 13.68 -1.53 -8.03
CA THR A 8 12.99 -1.90 -6.81
C THR A 8 11.68 -1.14 -6.68
N PHE A 9 11.71 0.17 -6.93
CA PHE A 9 10.50 0.97 -6.85
C PHE A 9 9.49 0.53 -7.91
N GLU A 10 9.93 0.23 -9.13
CA GLU A 10 9.01 -0.22 -10.18
C GLU A 10 8.34 -1.52 -9.80
N LYS A 11 9.06 -2.46 -9.22
CA LYS A 11 8.47 -3.72 -8.75
C LYS A 11 7.42 -3.47 -7.67
N ILE A 12 7.71 -2.55 -6.77
CA ILE A 12 6.78 -2.17 -5.71
C ILE A 12 5.52 -1.55 -6.31
N TYR A 13 5.69 -0.59 -7.24
CA TYR A 13 4.55 0.08 -7.86
C TYR A 13 3.70 -0.91 -8.67
N ASP A 14 4.32 -1.88 -9.34
CA ASP A 14 3.57 -2.89 -10.07
C ASP A 14 2.68 -3.70 -9.15
N VAL A 15 3.18 -4.09 -7.98
CA VAL A 15 2.38 -4.81 -7.00
C VAL A 15 1.23 -3.94 -6.50
N VAL A 16 1.50 -2.69 -6.17
CA VAL A 16 0.48 -1.79 -5.63
C VAL A 16 -0.64 -1.56 -6.66
N ARG A 17 -0.28 -1.46 -7.94
CA ARG A 17 -1.28 -1.32 -9.00
C ARG A 17 -2.26 -2.49 -9.04
N GLU A 18 -1.84 -3.66 -8.58
CA GLU A 18 -2.68 -4.86 -8.62
C GLU A 18 -3.64 -4.97 -7.46
N ILE A 19 -3.46 -4.17 -6.40
CA ILE A 19 -4.37 -4.21 -5.25
C ILE A 19 -5.75 -3.75 -5.72
N PRO A 20 -6.78 -4.60 -5.63
CA PRO A 20 -8.09 -4.23 -6.17
C PRO A 20 -8.80 -3.17 -5.34
N VAL A 21 -9.73 -2.48 -5.98
CA VAL A 21 -10.66 -1.58 -5.29
C VAL A 21 -11.37 -2.36 -4.19
N GLY A 22 -11.46 -1.76 -3.00
CA GLY A 22 -12.14 -2.39 -1.88
C GLY A 22 -11.27 -3.35 -1.07
N ARG A 23 -9.98 -3.42 -1.38
CA ARG A 23 -9.04 -4.25 -0.64
C ARG A 23 -7.82 -3.44 -0.21
N VAL A 24 -7.12 -3.95 0.80
CA VAL A 24 -5.87 -3.34 1.26
C VAL A 24 -4.78 -4.39 1.32
N ALA A 25 -3.54 -3.94 1.26
CA ALA A 25 -2.37 -4.78 1.48
C ALA A 25 -1.52 -4.17 2.57
N THR A 26 -0.68 -4.98 3.20
CA THR A 26 0.27 -4.44 4.18
C THR A 26 1.60 -4.15 3.50
N TYR A 27 2.42 -3.29 4.14
CA TYR A 27 3.76 -3.01 3.61
C TYR A 27 4.57 -4.29 3.43
N GLY A 28 4.48 -5.22 4.39
CA GLY A 28 5.20 -6.48 4.29
C GLY A 28 4.68 -7.35 3.16
N GLN A 29 3.38 -7.37 2.95
CA GLN A 29 2.78 -8.12 1.84
C GLN A 29 3.26 -7.60 0.50
N VAL A 30 3.26 -6.28 0.33
CA VAL A 30 3.75 -5.65 -0.90
C VAL A 30 5.23 -6.00 -1.10
N ALA A 31 6.02 -5.91 -0.04
CA ALA A 31 7.44 -6.24 -0.10
C ALA A 31 7.66 -7.68 -0.57
N LEU A 32 6.93 -8.61 0.03
CA LEU A 32 7.04 -10.03 -0.32
C LEU A 32 6.70 -10.25 -1.80
N LEU A 33 5.59 -9.68 -2.25
CA LEU A 33 5.15 -9.86 -3.63
C LEU A 33 6.07 -9.17 -4.63
N ALA A 34 6.74 -8.11 -4.21
CA ALA A 34 7.72 -7.42 -5.05
C ALA A 34 9.04 -8.16 -5.13
N GLY A 35 9.23 -9.20 -4.32
CA GLY A 35 10.39 -10.06 -4.43
C GLY A 35 11.29 -10.14 -3.21
N ASN A 36 11.03 -9.35 -2.16
CA ASN A 36 11.89 -9.37 -0.98
C ASN A 36 11.13 -8.92 0.25
N PRO A 37 10.82 -9.87 1.18
CA PRO A 37 10.05 -9.52 2.37
C PRO A 37 10.73 -8.51 3.30
N ARG A 38 12.03 -8.26 3.09
CA ARG A 38 12.76 -7.27 3.89
C ARG A 38 12.56 -5.83 3.40
N TRP A 39 11.83 -5.65 2.32
CA TRP A 39 11.66 -4.34 1.71
C TRP A 39 10.50 -3.53 2.29
N ALA A 40 9.91 -3.93 3.42
CA ALA A 40 8.75 -3.20 3.96
C ALA A 40 9.03 -1.71 4.14
N ARG A 41 10.22 -1.36 4.65
CA ARG A 41 10.60 0.04 4.83
C ARG A 41 10.81 0.74 3.49
N VAL A 42 11.40 0.05 2.53
CA VAL A 42 11.57 0.58 1.17
C VAL A 42 10.21 0.82 0.52
N VAL A 43 9.26 -0.09 0.74
CA VAL A 43 7.88 0.10 0.27
C VAL A 43 7.31 1.41 0.82
N GLY A 44 7.48 1.65 2.13
CA GLY A 44 7.00 2.89 2.73
C GLY A 44 7.58 4.12 2.06
N TYR A 45 8.89 4.10 1.79
CA TYR A 45 9.54 5.23 1.14
C TYR A 45 9.06 5.39 -0.31
N ALA A 46 8.96 4.28 -1.05
CA ALA A 46 8.51 4.33 -2.44
C ALA A 46 7.11 4.92 -2.55
N LEU A 47 6.23 4.57 -1.61
CA LEU A 47 4.87 5.10 -1.63
C LEU A 47 4.83 6.56 -1.22
N HIS A 48 5.73 6.98 -0.34
CA HIS A 48 5.82 8.39 0.06
C HIS A 48 6.18 9.28 -1.13
N VAL A 49 7.04 8.79 -2.02
CA VAL A 49 7.46 9.55 -3.22
C VAL A 49 6.74 9.11 -4.49
N ASN A 50 5.61 8.46 -4.35
CA ASN A 50 4.81 7.94 -5.46
C ASN A 50 4.64 8.99 -6.56
N PRO A 51 5.12 8.70 -7.79
CA PRO A 51 5.07 9.69 -8.88
C PRO A 51 3.70 9.81 -9.55
N ASP A 52 2.78 8.88 -9.23
CA ASP A 52 1.48 8.84 -9.90
C ASP A 52 0.41 8.35 -8.93
N PRO A 53 -0.02 9.19 -7.98
CA PRO A 53 -0.99 8.75 -6.97
C PRO A 53 -2.34 8.34 -7.53
N ASP A 54 -2.69 8.78 -8.74
CA ASP A 54 -3.94 8.35 -9.36
C ASP A 54 -3.82 6.96 -9.96
N GLY A 55 -2.66 6.61 -10.52
CA GLY A 55 -2.46 5.31 -11.16
C GLY A 55 -1.86 4.26 -10.25
N ILE A 56 -1.21 4.69 -9.17
CA ILE A 56 -0.61 3.77 -8.18
C ILE A 56 -1.33 4.02 -6.86
N PRO A 57 -2.33 3.19 -6.52
CA PRO A 57 -3.22 3.46 -5.39
C PRO A 57 -2.54 3.19 -4.05
N CYS A 58 -1.59 4.02 -3.69
CA CYS A 58 -0.80 3.86 -2.48
C CYS A 58 -1.64 3.91 -1.20
N TYR A 59 -2.83 4.53 -1.26
CA TYR A 59 -3.73 4.57 -0.10
C TYR A 59 -4.29 3.20 0.27
N ARG A 60 -4.13 2.20 -0.60
CA ARG A 60 -4.57 0.83 -0.30
C ARG A 60 -3.52 0.04 0.47
N VAL A 61 -2.45 0.70 0.93
CA VAL A 61 -1.41 0.03 1.72
C VAL A 61 -1.46 0.54 3.16
N VAL A 62 -1.50 -0.39 4.10
CA VAL A 62 -1.61 -0.10 5.53
C VAL A 62 -0.51 -0.88 6.26
N ASN A 63 -0.34 -0.62 7.55
CA ASN A 63 0.67 -1.36 8.29
C ASN A 63 0.16 -2.77 8.64
N ARG A 64 1.02 -3.56 9.27
CA ARG A 64 0.71 -4.97 9.55
C ARG A 64 -0.47 -5.17 10.50
N SER A 65 -0.88 -4.13 11.21
CA SER A 65 -2.06 -4.17 12.08
C SER A 65 -3.29 -3.59 11.41
N GLY A 66 -3.18 -3.13 10.16
CA GLY A 66 -4.28 -2.49 9.46
C GLY A 66 -4.35 -1.00 9.65
N ARG A 67 -3.39 -0.38 10.35
CA ARG A 67 -3.42 1.04 10.62
C ARG A 67 -3.08 1.84 9.36
N VAL A 68 -3.89 2.86 9.09
CA VAL A 68 -3.59 3.80 8.01
C VAL A 68 -2.38 4.67 8.40
N SER A 69 -1.76 5.30 7.41
CA SER A 69 -0.55 6.08 7.66
C SER A 69 -0.86 7.41 8.31
N PRO A 70 -0.32 7.71 9.50
CA PRO A 70 -0.51 9.03 10.10
C PRO A 70 0.08 10.15 9.26
N ALA A 71 1.08 9.82 8.44
CA ALA A 71 1.78 10.80 7.61
C ALA A 71 1.57 10.51 6.12
N PHE A 72 0.35 10.13 5.74
CA PHE A 72 0.03 9.85 4.34
C PHE A 72 0.43 11.05 3.47
N ALA A 73 1.31 10.82 2.50
CA ALA A 73 1.96 11.89 1.73
C ALA A 73 1.00 12.70 0.86
N PHE A 74 -0.17 12.14 0.54
CA PHE A 74 -1.08 12.76 -0.42
C PHE A 74 -2.36 13.25 0.24
N GLY A 75 -2.21 14.01 1.30
CA GLY A 75 -3.33 14.66 1.98
C GLY A 75 -3.55 14.25 3.41
N GLY A 76 -2.65 13.46 3.99
CA GLY A 76 -2.70 13.08 5.39
C GLY A 76 -3.63 11.91 5.66
N GLU A 77 -3.69 11.54 6.94
CA GLU A 77 -4.45 10.38 7.40
C GLU A 77 -5.92 10.44 6.99
N ASN A 78 -6.55 11.60 7.17
CA ASN A 78 -7.98 11.75 6.86
C ASN A 78 -8.25 11.55 5.37
N ARG A 79 -7.32 11.97 4.52
CA ARG A 79 -7.49 11.76 3.08
C ARG A 79 -7.39 10.29 2.73
N GLN A 80 -6.45 9.57 3.32
CA GLN A 80 -6.34 8.14 3.11
C GLN A 80 -7.61 7.42 3.52
N ILE A 81 -8.14 7.76 4.69
CA ILE A 81 -9.38 7.18 5.19
C ILE A 81 -10.53 7.45 4.22
N ALA A 82 -10.66 8.69 3.75
CA ALA A 82 -11.73 9.04 2.82
C ALA A 82 -11.65 8.25 1.53
N LEU A 83 -10.44 8.06 0.99
CA LEU A 83 -10.26 7.29 -0.24
C LEU A 83 -10.63 5.83 -0.03
N LEU A 84 -10.24 5.23 1.10
CA LEU A 84 -10.59 3.85 1.41
C LEU A 84 -12.09 3.69 1.61
N GLU A 85 -12.71 4.60 2.34
CA GLU A 85 -14.14 4.50 2.60
C GLU A 85 -14.97 4.70 1.33
N ALA A 86 -14.48 5.51 0.40
CA ALA A 86 -15.12 5.66 -0.90
C ALA A 86 -15.13 4.35 -1.68
N GLU A 87 -14.21 3.44 -1.38
CA GLU A 87 -14.16 2.12 -2.01
C GLU A 87 -14.90 1.05 -1.22
N GLY A 88 -15.56 1.42 -0.14
CA GLY A 88 -16.29 0.47 0.68
C GLY A 88 -15.46 -0.18 1.79
N VAL A 89 -14.24 0.28 2.01
CA VAL A 89 -13.40 -0.23 3.09
C VAL A 89 -13.69 0.57 4.35
N ARG A 90 -14.22 -0.11 5.37
CA ARG A 90 -14.54 0.55 6.63
C ARG A 90 -13.26 0.79 7.42
N VAL A 91 -13.10 2.02 7.91
CA VAL A 91 -11.97 2.38 8.76
C VAL A 91 -12.51 2.82 10.12
N THR A 92 -12.04 2.18 11.19
CA THR A 92 -12.50 2.46 12.55
C THR A 92 -11.27 2.79 13.40
N ASP A 93 -11.28 3.99 14.01
CA ASP A 93 -10.13 4.44 14.82
C ASP A 93 -8.82 4.35 14.06
N ALA A 94 -8.86 4.68 12.77
CA ALA A 94 -7.70 4.65 11.86
C ALA A 94 -7.20 3.25 11.52
N TYR A 95 -7.99 2.20 11.79
CA TYR A 95 -7.63 0.82 11.47
C TYR A 95 -8.60 0.20 10.49
N VAL A 96 -8.07 -0.65 9.62
CA VAL A 96 -8.82 -1.49 8.70
C VAL A 96 -8.82 -2.92 9.25
N ASP A 97 -9.96 -3.58 9.20
CA ASP A 97 -10.05 -5.00 9.60
C ASP A 97 -9.43 -5.86 8.51
N LEU A 98 -8.21 -6.34 8.76
CA LEU A 98 -7.47 -7.12 7.77
C LEU A 98 -8.14 -8.46 7.47
N LYS A 99 -8.86 -9.03 8.44
CA LYS A 99 -9.58 -10.28 8.21
C LYS A 99 -10.61 -10.12 7.11
N LYS A 100 -11.19 -8.93 7.01
CA LYS A 100 -12.25 -8.66 6.05
C LYS A 100 -11.72 -8.10 4.74
N TYR A 101 -10.72 -7.22 4.79
CA TYR A 101 -10.35 -6.40 3.64
C TYR A 101 -8.98 -6.69 3.06
N GLN A 102 -8.16 -7.54 3.69
CA GLN A 102 -6.83 -7.77 3.15
C GLN A 102 -6.89 -8.50 1.82
N TRP A 103 -6.16 -7.97 0.85
CA TRP A 103 -6.04 -8.57 -0.47
C TRP A 103 -5.42 -9.96 -0.37
N GLN A 104 -6.04 -10.91 -1.04
CA GLN A 104 -5.60 -12.30 -1.04
C GLN A 104 -5.32 -12.69 -2.49
N PRO A 105 -4.18 -12.28 -3.04
CA PRO A 105 -3.87 -12.62 -4.43
C PRO A 105 -3.73 -14.12 -4.58
N ASP A 106 -4.04 -14.61 -5.78
CA ASP A 106 -3.87 -16.01 -6.12
C ASP A 106 -2.37 -16.28 -6.23
N LEU A 107 -1.84 -17.13 -5.38
CA LEU A 107 -0.42 -17.40 -5.31
C LEU A 107 -0.01 -18.70 -6.00
N ARG A 108 -0.85 -19.28 -6.81
CA ARG A 108 -0.49 -20.50 -7.53
C ARG A 108 0.61 -20.28 -8.53
#